data_4f1e0f03a8eb4af9e8e22c5984138332
#
_entry.id   4f1e0f03a8eb4af9e8e22c5984138332
#
_cell.length_a   1.000
_cell.length_b   1.000
_cell.length_c   1.000
_cell.angle_alpha   90.00
_cell.angle_beta   90.00
_cell.angle_gamma   90.00
#
_symmetry.space_group_name_H-M   'P 1'
#
loop_
_entity.id
_entity.type
_entity.pdbx_description
1 polymer ?
#
loop_
_entity_poly.entity_id
_entity_poly.type
_entity_poly.pdbx_seq_one_letter_code
_entity_poly.pdbx_strand_id
1 'polypeptide(L)'
;EPQFFDAPLTRYFLKGSTGCVTLCEAVSKDLLDLKPDAKYTVIQHPLYSHFGKKLDRETAEKKLGLQSGQRNLLFFGLIRTYKGLDILLEAFGMLPEGYQLIIAGEPYGSFDKYQQIIDRLPNKDKIYKNLKYIKDSEVTDYFSAADLAVLPYRSATQSGISSVSYHFEVPMVVTDVGGLKETIGDRGTGLVSDEGTP
;
A
#
# COMPACT_ATOMS: atom_id res chain seq x y z
N GLU A 1 1.19 -14.86 5.14
CA GLU A 1 2.08 -15.42 6.18
C GLU A 1 2.90 -16.54 5.57
N PRO A 2 4.22 -16.62 5.84
CA PRO A 2 5.08 -17.68 5.31
C PRO A 2 4.57 -19.07 5.77
N GLN A 3 4.49 -20.00 4.84
CA GLN A 3 4.10 -21.38 5.16
C GLN A 3 5.36 -22.25 5.35
N PHE A 4 5.22 -23.35 6.08
CA PHE A 4 6.32 -24.26 6.42
C PHE A 4 7.15 -24.72 5.20
N PHE A 5 6.52 -24.86 4.03
CA PHE A 5 7.17 -25.31 2.81
C PHE A 5 7.73 -24.17 1.93
N ASP A 6 7.50 -22.90 2.23
CA ASP A 6 7.89 -21.81 1.35
C ASP A 6 9.42 -21.73 1.17
N ALA A 7 10.20 -21.76 2.24
CA ALA A 7 11.64 -21.68 2.15
C ALA A 7 12.29 -22.91 1.45
N PRO A 8 11.89 -24.18 1.78
CA PRO A 8 12.38 -25.34 1.05
C PRO A 8 12.06 -25.32 -0.45
N LEU A 9 10.84 -24.95 -0.82
CA LEU A 9 10.43 -24.87 -2.22
C LEU A 9 11.16 -23.76 -2.95
N THR A 10 11.32 -22.60 -2.33
CA THR A 10 12.08 -21.47 -2.89
C THR A 10 13.55 -21.88 -3.12
N ARG A 11 14.20 -22.54 -2.14
CA ARG A 11 15.57 -23.05 -2.32
C ARG A 11 15.68 -24.07 -3.45
N TYR A 12 14.69 -24.96 -3.56
CA TYR A 12 14.67 -25.94 -4.67
C TYR A 12 14.59 -25.22 -6.03
N PHE A 13 13.69 -24.25 -6.16
CA PHE A 13 13.54 -23.45 -7.39
C PHE A 13 14.83 -22.67 -7.72
N LEU A 14 15.43 -22.03 -6.74
CA LEU A 14 16.66 -21.25 -6.90
C LEU A 14 17.85 -22.08 -7.37
N LYS A 15 17.91 -23.38 -7.03
CA LYS A 15 18.99 -24.27 -7.52
C LYS A 15 19.01 -24.39 -9.04
N GLY A 16 17.84 -24.35 -9.69
CA GLY A 16 17.72 -24.41 -11.15
C GLY A 16 17.84 -23.05 -11.84
N SER A 17 17.89 -21.95 -11.07
CA SER A 17 17.95 -20.60 -11.64
C SER A 17 19.40 -20.21 -11.99
N THR A 18 19.60 -19.67 -13.20
CA THR A 18 20.90 -19.16 -13.67
C THR A 18 21.19 -17.73 -13.22
N GLY A 19 20.14 -16.99 -12.84
CA GLY A 19 20.19 -15.64 -12.31
C GLY A 19 18.82 -15.20 -11.83
N CYS A 20 18.78 -14.15 -11.02
CA CYS A 20 17.57 -13.58 -10.43
C CYS A 20 17.47 -12.08 -10.70
N VAL A 21 16.27 -11.56 -10.77
CA VAL A 21 15.99 -10.14 -10.71
C VAL A 21 15.28 -9.88 -9.40
N THR A 22 15.81 -8.95 -8.61
CA THR A 22 15.17 -8.46 -7.39
C THR A 22 14.69 -7.03 -7.61
N LEU A 23 13.66 -6.63 -6.88
CA LEU A 23 13.04 -5.33 -7.12
C LEU A 23 13.55 -4.24 -6.16
N CYS A 24 14.30 -4.64 -5.11
CA CYS A 24 14.98 -3.76 -4.15
C CYS A 24 16.09 -4.51 -3.43
N GLU A 25 16.96 -3.79 -2.73
CA GLU A 25 18.09 -4.37 -1.99
C GLU A 25 17.65 -5.24 -0.81
N ALA A 26 16.52 -4.90 -0.16
CA ALA A 26 15.96 -5.73 0.91
C ALA A 26 15.66 -7.16 0.41
N VAL A 27 15.04 -7.29 -0.77
CA VAL A 27 14.76 -8.60 -1.39
C VAL A 27 16.04 -9.30 -1.84
N SER A 28 17.07 -8.53 -2.22
CA SER A 28 18.40 -9.12 -2.56
C SER A 28 19.05 -9.78 -1.35
N LYS A 29 18.92 -9.18 -0.16
CA LYS A 29 19.40 -9.78 1.10
C LYS A 29 18.67 -11.10 1.40
N ASP A 30 17.34 -11.10 1.31
CA ASP A 30 16.52 -12.31 1.48
C ASP A 30 16.93 -13.42 0.49
N LEU A 31 17.21 -13.05 -0.76
CA LEU A 31 17.71 -13.99 -1.78
C LEU A 31 19.06 -14.59 -1.38
N LEU A 32 20.01 -13.77 -0.92
CA LEU A 32 21.34 -14.22 -0.52
C LEU A 32 21.31 -15.09 0.74
N ASP A 33 20.36 -14.86 1.67
CA ASP A 33 20.12 -15.72 2.83
C ASP A 33 19.63 -17.13 2.41
N LEU A 34 18.91 -17.22 1.31
CA LEU A 34 18.44 -18.49 0.75
C LEU A 34 19.46 -19.18 -0.15
N LYS A 35 20.21 -18.40 -0.94
CA LYS A 35 21.23 -18.83 -1.90
C LYS A 35 22.41 -17.83 -1.92
N PRO A 36 23.45 -18.02 -1.08
CA PRO A 36 24.56 -17.06 -0.94
C PRO A 36 25.36 -16.80 -2.22
N ASP A 37 25.36 -17.74 -3.15
CA ASP A 37 26.03 -17.66 -4.45
C ASP A 37 25.13 -17.20 -5.61
N ALA A 38 23.94 -16.68 -5.30
CA ALA A 38 22.99 -16.26 -6.31
C ALA A 38 23.56 -15.08 -7.13
N LYS A 39 23.48 -15.21 -8.47
CA LYS A 39 23.70 -14.08 -9.37
C LYS A 39 22.40 -13.30 -9.47
N TYR A 40 22.43 -11.99 -9.22
CA TYR A 40 21.25 -11.16 -9.28
C TYR A 40 21.53 -9.77 -9.83
N THR A 41 20.46 -9.10 -10.22
CA THR A 41 20.45 -7.69 -10.60
C THR A 41 19.24 -7.04 -9.96
N VAL A 42 19.43 -5.86 -9.37
CA VAL A 42 18.31 -5.07 -8.82
C VAL A 42 17.72 -4.23 -9.95
N ILE A 43 16.44 -4.45 -10.24
CA ILE A 43 15.67 -3.64 -11.19
C ILE A 43 14.41 -3.17 -10.46
N GLN A 44 14.28 -1.87 -10.29
CA GLN A 44 13.12 -1.32 -9.60
C GLN A 44 11.82 -1.61 -10.32
N HIS A 45 10.73 -1.72 -9.54
CA HIS A 45 9.41 -1.94 -10.07
C HIS A 45 9.04 -0.82 -11.06
N PRO A 46 8.62 -1.17 -12.29
CA PRO A 46 8.21 -0.16 -13.28
C PRO A 46 6.94 0.58 -12.82
N LEU A 47 6.75 1.79 -13.34
CA LEU A 47 5.52 2.54 -13.11
C LEU A 47 4.34 1.88 -13.84
N TYR A 48 3.18 1.92 -13.24
CA TYR A 48 1.92 1.46 -13.84
C TYR A 48 1.26 2.59 -14.63
N SER A 49 1.68 2.82 -15.87
CA SER A 49 1.17 3.91 -16.71
C SER A 49 -0.17 3.63 -17.42
N HIS A 50 -0.69 2.40 -17.32
CA HIS A 50 -1.91 1.96 -18.03
C HIS A 50 -3.22 2.42 -17.38
N PHE A 51 -3.20 2.94 -16.16
CA PHE A 51 -4.40 3.43 -15.46
C PHE A 51 -4.95 4.76 -15.98
N GLY A 52 -4.29 5.38 -16.96
CA GLY A 52 -4.73 6.64 -17.56
C GLY A 52 -4.11 7.87 -16.90
N LYS A 53 -4.64 9.02 -17.24
CA LYS A 53 -4.14 10.32 -16.74
C LYS A 53 -4.86 10.72 -15.47
N LYS A 54 -4.17 11.43 -14.60
CA LYS A 54 -4.73 12.08 -13.40
C LYS A 54 -5.88 13.01 -13.81
N LEU A 55 -7.00 12.90 -13.13
CA LEU A 55 -8.13 13.82 -13.23
C LEU A 55 -7.88 15.06 -12.38
N ASP A 56 -8.68 16.10 -12.60
CA ASP A 56 -8.78 17.16 -11.61
C ASP A 56 -9.44 16.61 -10.33
N ARG A 57 -9.03 17.17 -9.21
CA ARG A 57 -9.45 16.71 -7.88
C ARG A 57 -10.95 16.81 -7.67
N GLU A 58 -11.57 17.91 -8.07
CA GLU A 58 -13.00 18.15 -7.85
C GLU A 58 -13.85 17.10 -8.58
N THR A 59 -13.49 16.80 -9.84
CA THR A 59 -14.14 15.72 -10.61
C THR A 59 -14.01 14.36 -9.92
N ALA A 60 -12.82 14.04 -9.41
CA ALA A 60 -12.57 12.78 -8.71
C ALA A 60 -13.36 12.69 -7.39
N GLU A 61 -13.33 13.75 -6.57
CA GLU A 61 -14.09 13.85 -5.32
C GLU A 61 -15.60 13.68 -5.56
N LYS A 62 -16.14 14.35 -6.59
CA LYS A 62 -17.56 14.26 -6.95
C LYS A 62 -17.94 12.83 -7.37
N LYS A 63 -17.12 12.17 -8.18
CA LYS A 63 -17.37 10.78 -8.59
C LYS A 63 -17.40 9.81 -7.41
N LEU A 64 -16.56 10.03 -6.42
CA LEU A 64 -16.44 9.20 -5.22
C LEU A 64 -17.42 9.60 -4.10
N GLY A 65 -18.14 10.71 -4.26
CA GLY A 65 -19.07 11.24 -3.24
C GLY A 65 -18.36 11.78 -2.00
N LEU A 66 -17.12 12.25 -2.14
CA LEU A 66 -16.32 12.80 -1.06
C LEU A 66 -16.73 14.23 -0.71
N GLN A 67 -16.42 14.64 0.51
CA GLN A 67 -16.63 16.03 0.93
C GLN A 67 -15.50 16.91 0.39
N SER A 68 -15.85 17.99 -0.29
CA SER A 68 -14.87 18.98 -0.73
C SER A 68 -14.20 19.70 0.44
N GLY A 69 -12.94 20.15 0.23
CA GLY A 69 -12.19 20.91 1.21
C GLY A 69 -11.57 20.08 2.34
N GLN A 70 -11.72 18.77 2.32
CA GLN A 70 -11.04 17.86 3.24
C GLN A 70 -9.73 17.36 2.64
N ARG A 71 -8.80 16.88 3.48
CA ARG A 71 -7.61 16.14 3.04
C ARG A 71 -7.92 14.67 2.94
N ASN A 72 -7.69 14.08 1.77
CA ASN A 72 -8.07 12.72 1.43
C ASN A 72 -6.91 11.75 1.66
N LEU A 73 -7.00 10.93 2.70
CA LEU A 73 -6.10 9.80 2.93
C LEU A 73 -6.63 8.59 2.16
N LEU A 74 -5.76 7.86 1.47
CA LEU A 74 -6.14 6.70 0.67
C LEU A 74 -5.46 5.43 1.18
N PHE A 75 -6.27 4.42 1.53
CA PHE A 75 -5.86 3.03 1.66
C PHE A 75 -6.41 2.27 0.45
N PHE A 76 -5.54 1.64 -0.34
CA PHE A 76 -5.93 1.05 -1.63
C PHE A 76 -5.46 -0.39 -1.79
N GLY A 77 -6.29 -1.19 -2.49
CA GLY A 77 -6.01 -2.55 -2.92
C GLY A 77 -6.54 -3.62 -1.96
N LEU A 78 -6.27 -4.88 -2.25
CA LEU A 78 -6.79 -6.02 -1.50
C LEU A 78 -6.54 -5.86 0.00
N ILE A 79 -7.61 -5.92 0.81
CA ILE A 79 -7.53 -5.72 2.26
C ILE A 79 -7.14 -7.02 2.93
N ARG A 80 -5.87 -7.10 3.36
CA ARG A 80 -5.29 -8.24 4.09
C ARG A 80 -4.71 -7.79 5.43
N THR A 81 -4.62 -8.70 6.37
CA THR A 81 -4.15 -8.41 7.75
C THR A 81 -2.76 -7.76 7.76
N TYR A 82 -1.83 -8.25 6.91
CA TYR A 82 -0.48 -7.71 6.84
C TYR A 82 -0.41 -6.26 6.34
N LYS A 83 -1.46 -5.78 5.66
CA LYS A 83 -1.52 -4.39 5.18
C LYS A 83 -1.88 -3.36 6.25
N GLY A 84 -2.21 -3.79 7.46
CA GLY A 84 -2.30 -2.91 8.62
C GLY A 84 -3.45 -1.89 8.59
N LEU A 85 -4.58 -2.20 7.92
CA LEU A 85 -5.72 -1.27 7.91
C LEU A 85 -6.20 -0.90 9.31
N ASP A 86 -6.10 -1.79 10.28
CA ASP A 86 -6.41 -1.53 11.68
C ASP A 86 -5.51 -0.46 12.29
N ILE A 87 -4.19 -0.47 11.98
CA ILE A 87 -3.24 0.58 12.41
C ILE A 87 -3.68 1.94 11.84
N LEU A 88 -4.01 1.98 10.55
CA LEU A 88 -4.49 3.21 9.93
C LEU A 88 -5.79 3.72 10.55
N LEU A 89 -6.72 2.84 10.86
CA LEU A 89 -8.00 3.22 11.47
C LEU A 89 -7.79 3.85 12.86
N GLU A 90 -6.96 3.23 13.70
CA GLU A 90 -6.62 3.80 15.01
C GLU A 90 -5.92 5.16 14.87
N ALA A 91 -4.95 5.27 13.96
CA ALA A 91 -4.26 6.54 13.68
C ALA A 91 -5.23 7.61 13.14
N PHE A 92 -6.15 7.22 12.24
CA PHE A 92 -7.16 8.13 11.68
C PHE A 92 -8.08 8.69 12.76
N GLY A 93 -8.45 7.87 13.76
CA GLY A 93 -9.26 8.32 14.91
C GLY A 93 -8.60 9.41 15.76
N MET A 94 -7.28 9.58 15.69
CA MET A 94 -6.52 10.60 16.41
C MET A 94 -6.35 11.91 15.61
N LEU A 95 -6.68 11.90 14.31
CA LEU A 95 -6.51 13.08 13.47
C LEU A 95 -7.54 14.17 13.82
N PRO A 96 -7.14 15.46 13.73
CA PRO A 96 -8.07 16.56 13.88
C PRO A 96 -9.12 16.61 12.76
N GLU A 97 -10.07 17.53 12.85
CA GLU A 97 -10.99 17.80 11.76
C GLU A 97 -10.25 18.22 10.47
N GLY A 98 -10.90 18.03 9.32
CA GLY A 98 -10.34 18.40 8.02
C GLY A 98 -9.74 17.24 7.25
N TYR A 99 -9.83 16.02 7.76
CA TYR A 99 -9.39 14.80 7.08
C TYR A 99 -10.56 13.86 6.79
N GLN A 100 -10.45 13.11 5.69
CA GLN A 100 -11.33 11.98 5.39
C GLN A 100 -10.48 10.80 4.89
N LEU A 101 -10.97 9.58 5.16
CA LEU A 101 -10.30 8.34 4.81
C LEU A 101 -11.07 7.60 3.73
N ILE A 102 -10.40 7.26 2.65
CA ILE A 102 -10.91 6.43 1.58
C ILE A 102 -10.33 5.02 1.73
N ILE A 103 -11.17 4.02 1.93
CA ILE A 103 -10.79 2.61 1.94
C ILE A 103 -11.35 1.99 0.66
N ALA A 104 -10.48 1.67 -0.29
CA ALA A 104 -10.85 1.14 -1.58
C ALA A 104 -10.16 -0.20 -1.85
N GLY A 105 -10.93 -1.27 -1.92
CA GLY A 105 -10.44 -2.60 -2.22
C GLY A 105 -11.27 -3.73 -1.64
N GLU A 106 -11.08 -4.92 -2.18
CA GLU A 106 -11.80 -6.11 -1.76
C GLU A 106 -11.20 -6.69 -0.48
N PRO A 107 -12.01 -6.99 0.57
CA PRO A 107 -11.55 -7.68 1.74
C PRO A 107 -11.22 -9.15 1.43
N TYR A 108 -10.07 -9.62 1.88
CA TYR A 108 -9.77 -11.05 1.90
C TYR A 108 -10.31 -11.66 3.19
N GLY A 109 -11.54 -12.20 3.11
CA GLY A 109 -12.31 -12.67 4.25
C GLY A 109 -13.26 -11.61 4.82
N SER A 110 -13.61 -11.73 6.11
CA SER A 110 -14.53 -10.79 6.74
C SER A 110 -13.91 -9.41 6.99
N PHE A 111 -14.72 -8.37 6.81
CA PHE A 111 -14.38 -6.99 7.16
C PHE A 111 -14.79 -6.62 8.59
N ASP A 112 -15.48 -7.50 9.31
CA ASP A 112 -16.14 -7.22 10.60
C ASP A 112 -15.21 -6.65 11.66
N LYS A 113 -13.98 -7.16 11.75
CA LYS A 113 -12.97 -6.64 12.70
C LYS A 113 -12.66 -5.15 12.45
N TYR A 114 -12.57 -4.73 11.20
CA TYR A 114 -12.33 -3.34 10.84
C TYR A 114 -13.56 -2.48 11.06
N GLN A 115 -14.75 -3.03 10.78
CA GLN A 115 -16.02 -2.34 11.07
C GLN A 115 -16.18 -2.06 12.56
N GLN A 116 -15.83 -3.01 13.44
CA GLN A 116 -15.85 -2.81 14.88
C GLN A 116 -14.90 -1.70 15.36
N ILE A 117 -13.76 -1.51 14.69
CA ILE A 117 -12.87 -0.38 14.97
C ILE A 117 -13.55 0.91 14.51
N ILE A 118 -14.01 0.96 13.26
CA ILE A 118 -14.67 2.13 12.66
C ILE A 118 -15.83 2.63 13.53
N ASP A 119 -16.67 1.73 14.03
CA ASP A 119 -17.87 2.07 14.81
C ASP A 119 -17.54 2.82 16.11
N ARG A 120 -16.33 2.66 16.63
CA ARG A 120 -15.84 3.32 17.86
C ARG A 120 -15.13 4.64 17.59
N LEU A 121 -14.77 4.95 16.34
CA LEU A 121 -14.02 6.16 16.01
C LEU A 121 -14.91 7.42 16.09
N PRO A 122 -14.39 8.53 16.64
CA PRO A 122 -15.14 9.79 16.73
C PRO A 122 -15.46 10.39 15.36
N ASN A 123 -14.63 10.11 14.35
CA ASN A 123 -14.70 10.63 12.98
C ASN A 123 -15.11 9.56 11.95
N LYS A 124 -15.87 8.54 12.38
CA LYS A 124 -16.31 7.42 11.53
C LYS A 124 -17.15 7.85 10.30
N ASP A 125 -17.86 8.95 10.40
CA ASP A 125 -18.63 9.56 9.31
C ASP A 125 -17.76 10.15 8.20
N LYS A 126 -16.44 10.27 8.43
CA LYS A 126 -15.44 10.70 7.46
C LYS A 126 -14.73 9.53 6.77
N ILE A 127 -15.19 8.30 6.98
CA ILE A 127 -14.61 7.09 6.38
C ILE A 127 -15.50 6.61 5.22
N TYR A 128 -14.95 6.73 4.02
CA TYR A 128 -15.59 6.29 2.77
C TYR A 128 -15.09 4.89 2.39
N LYS A 129 -15.99 3.93 2.31
CA LYS A 129 -15.67 2.53 2.05
C LYS A 129 -16.16 2.10 0.68
N ASN A 130 -15.27 1.54 -0.14
CA ASN A 130 -15.61 0.85 -1.36
C ASN A 130 -15.01 -0.56 -1.32
N LEU A 131 -15.73 -1.49 -0.67
CA LEU A 131 -15.27 -2.83 -0.33
C LEU A 131 -15.55 -3.82 -1.46
N LYS A 132 -14.97 -3.57 -2.62
CA LYS A 132 -15.07 -4.44 -3.82
C LYS A 132 -13.74 -4.46 -4.55
N TYR A 133 -13.62 -5.36 -5.52
CA TYR A 133 -12.55 -5.27 -6.50
C TYR A 133 -12.66 -3.94 -7.28
N ILE A 134 -11.61 -3.14 -7.25
CA ILE A 134 -11.54 -1.87 -7.99
C ILE A 134 -11.01 -2.17 -9.40
N LYS A 135 -11.79 -1.87 -10.41
CA LYS A 135 -11.39 -2.06 -11.81
C LYS A 135 -10.31 -1.05 -12.20
N ASP A 136 -9.46 -1.43 -13.15
CA ASP A 136 -8.38 -0.54 -13.64
C ASP A 136 -8.90 0.83 -14.09
N SER A 137 -10.09 0.87 -14.70
CA SER A 137 -10.75 2.11 -15.11
C SER A 137 -11.22 3.01 -13.97
N GLU A 138 -11.33 2.48 -12.74
CA GLU A 138 -11.74 3.21 -11.54
C GLU A 138 -10.53 3.71 -10.73
N VAL A 139 -9.33 3.14 -10.94
CA VAL A 139 -8.10 3.47 -10.17
C VAL A 139 -7.79 4.96 -10.21
N THR A 140 -7.94 5.56 -11.39
CA THR A 140 -7.71 6.99 -11.60
C THR A 140 -8.55 7.86 -10.68
N ASP A 141 -9.82 7.52 -10.42
CA ASP A 141 -10.72 8.30 -9.58
C ASP A 141 -10.17 8.38 -8.14
N TYR A 142 -9.72 7.25 -7.58
CA TYR A 142 -9.20 7.20 -6.21
C TYR A 142 -7.87 7.96 -6.05
N PHE A 143 -6.91 7.72 -6.95
CA PHE A 143 -5.61 8.34 -6.84
C PHE A 143 -5.63 9.83 -7.23
N SER A 144 -6.57 10.24 -8.08
CA SER A 144 -6.74 11.68 -8.40
C SER A 144 -7.38 12.46 -7.25
N ALA A 145 -8.22 11.80 -6.43
CA ALA A 145 -8.82 12.42 -5.26
C ALA A 145 -7.86 12.45 -4.05
N ALA A 146 -6.87 11.56 -4.00
CA ALA A 146 -6.00 11.38 -2.85
C ALA A 146 -4.96 12.50 -2.68
N ASP A 147 -4.82 12.99 -1.45
CA ASP A 147 -3.69 13.85 -1.05
C ASP A 147 -2.50 13.03 -0.56
N LEU A 148 -2.78 11.84 -0.01
CA LEU A 148 -1.79 10.98 0.62
C LEU A 148 -2.23 9.52 0.54
N ALA A 149 -1.38 8.64 0.07
CA ALA A 149 -1.59 7.20 0.20
C ALA A 149 -0.89 6.67 1.46
N VAL A 150 -1.57 5.79 2.21
CA VAL A 150 -1.04 5.25 3.46
C VAL A 150 -0.89 3.74 3.34
N LEU A 151 0.34 3.26 3.55
CA LEU A 151 0.71 1.85 3.47
C LEU A 151 1.27 1.37 4.82
N PRO A 152 0.42 1.15 5.82
CA PRO A 152 0.83 0.83 7.20
C PRO A 152 1.13 -0.66 7.36
N TYR A 153 1.93 -1.21 6.45
CA TYR A 153 2.14 -2.63 6.33
C TYR A 153 2.93 -3.19 7.52
N ARG A 154 2.54 -4.36 8.01
CA ARG A 154 3.28 -5.13 9.01
C ARG A 154 4.41 -5.95 8.40
N SER A 155 4.24 -6.34 7.16
CA SER A 155 5.27 -7.03 6.38
C SER A 155 5.05 -6.78 4.91
N ALA A 156 6.11 -6.60 4.18
CA ALA A 156 6.09 -6.51 2.73
C ALA A 156 7.49 -6.76 2.18
N THR A 157 7.60 -7.32 1.00
CA THR A 157 8.82 -7.23 0.21
C THR A 157 8.80 -5.96 -0.62
N GLN A 158 7.66 -5.68 -1.25
CA GLN A 158 7.37 -4.46 -2.01
C GLN A 158 5.87 -4.18 -2.07
N SER A 159 5.48 -3.05 -2.67
CA SER A 159 4.09 -2.71 -2.91
C SER A 159 3.87 -2.18 -4.32
N GLY A 160 3.02 -2.86 -5.11
CA GLY A 160 2.55 -2.34 -6.39
C GLY A 160 1.80 -1.01 -6.25
N ILE A 161 1.22 -0.74 -5.06
CA ILE A 161 0.53 0.52 -4.77
C ILE A 161 1.50 1.71 -4.80
N SER A 162 2.76 1.51 -4.40
CA SER A 162 3.77 2.58 -4.50
C SER A 162 4.00 3.00 -5.95
N SER A 163 4.06 2.05 -6.89
CA SER A 163 4.21 2.35 -8.33
C SER A 163 2.99 3.08 -8.91
N VAL A 164 1.78 2.75 -8.44
CA VAL A 164 0.56 3.48 -8.80
C VAL A 164 0.58 4.89 -8.21
N SER A 165 0.95 5.04 -6.93
CA SER A 165 1.08 6.34 -6.27
C SER A 165 2.07 7.26 -7.00
N TYR A 166 3.21 6.72 -7.43
CA TYR A 166 4.17 7.47 -8.26
C TYR A 166 3.59 7.93 -9.60
N HIS A 167 2.83 7.05 -10.28
CA HIS A 167 2.19 7.41 -11.55
C HIS A 167 1.23 8.60 -11.40
N PHE A 168 0.50 8.65 -10.29
CA PHE A 168 -0.45 9.73 -10.01
C PHE A 168 0.14 10.88 -9.18
N GLU A 169 1.43 10.86 -8.89
CA GLU A 169 2.12 11.89 -8.08
C GLU A 169 1.46 12.07 -6.70
N VAL A 170 1.07 10.97 -6.07
CA VAL A 170 0.50 10.95 -4.73
C VAL A 170 1.61 10.59 -3.73
N PRO A 171 1.95 11.49 -2.78
CA PRO A 171 2.91 11.18 -1.74
C PRO A 171 2.42 10.05 -0.83
N MET A 172 3.34 9.41 -0.13
CA MET A 172 3.03 8.24 0.68
C MET A 172 3.50 8.36 2.13
N VAL A 173 2.76 7.75 3.06
CA VAL A 173 3.24 7.39 4.39
C VAL A 173 3.30 5.88 4.45
N VAL A 174 4.44 5.34 4.86
CA VAL A 174 4.69 3.90 4.90
C VAL A 174 5.37 3.50 6.20
N THR A 175 5.23 2.23 6.59
CA THR A 175 6.02 1.63 7.66
C THR A 175 7.39 1.18 7.14
N ASP A 176 8.40 1.09 8.03
CA ASP A 176 9.74 0.60 7.70
C ASP A 176 9.75 -0.93 7.59
N VAL A 177 9.18 -1.45 6.50
CA VAL A 177 9.13 -2.89 6.21
C VAL A 177 9.58 -3.19 4.78
N GLY A 178 10.40 -4.22 4.62
CA GLY A 178 10.91 -4.67 3.32
C GLY A 178 11.61 -3.55 2.56
N GLY A 179 11.24 -3.36 1.29
CA GLY A 179 11.81 -2.32 0.41
C GLY A 179 11.06 -0.99 0.45
N LEU A 180 10.10 -0.76 1.35
CA LEU A 180 9.30 0.48 1.35
C LEU A 180 10.13 1.70 1.75
N LYS A 181 11.01 1.58 2.75
CA LYS A 181 11.93 2.65 3.13
C LYS A 181 12.85 3.04 1.99
N GLU A 182 13.49 2.05 1.37
CA GLU A 182 14.41 2.24 0.23
C GLU A 182 13.70 2.93 -0.95
N THR A 183 12.47 2.51 -1.25
CA THR A 183 11.76 3.00 -2.44
C THR A 183 11.05 4.32 -2.21
N ILE A 184 10.72 4.69 -0.98
CA ILE A 184 9.89 5.86 -0.66
C ILE A 184 10.63 6.85 0.22
N GLY A 185 11.11 6.41 1.40
CA GLY A 185 11.77 7.27 2.38
C GLY A 185 13.09 7.83 1.88
N ASP A 186 14.00 6.96 1.46
CA ASP A 186 15.34 7.33 1.00
C ASP A 186 15.32 8.20 -0.28
N ARG A 187 14.20 8.20 -1.00
CA ARG A 187 13.98 9.03 -2.19
C ARG A 187 13.28 10.36 -1.90
N GLY A 188 12.86 10.59 -0.67
CA GLY A 188 12.16 11.82 -0.28
C GLY A 188 10.78 11.98 -0.93
N THR A 189 10.14 10.87 -1.34
CA THR A 189 8.82 10.87 -1.99
C THR A 189 7.68 10.58 -1.02
N GLY A 190 8.00 10.39 0.24
CA GLY A 190 7.06 10.13 1.32
C GLY A 190 7.75 10.09 2.68
N LEU A 191 6.98 9.75 3.69
CA LEU A 191 7.44 9.61 5.06
C LEU A 191 7.44 8.13 5.46
N VAL A 192 8.41 7.75 6.28
CA VAL A 192 8.51 6.41 6.86
C VAL A 192 8.22 6.51 8.34
N SER A 193 7.29 5.69 8.82
CA SER A 193 7.06 5.48 10.26
C SER A 193 7.96 4.35 10.74
N ASP A 194 8.70 4.55 11.80
CA ASP A 194 9.71 3.62 12.30
C ASP A 194 9.12 2.29 12.81
N GLU A 195 7.86 2.29 13.22
CA GLU A 195 7.15 1.08 13.65
C GLU A 195 5.68 1.17 13.25
N GLY A 196 5.04 0.03 12.99
CA GLY A 196 3.62 -0.05 12.66
C GLY A 196 2.72 0.22 13.87
N THR A 197 3.05 1.24 14.64
CA THR A 197 2.25 1.82 15.73
C THR A 197 1.40 2.97 15.20
N PRO A 198 0.20 3.18 15.74
CA PRO A 198 -0.68 4.28 15.35
C PRO A 198 -0.04 5.64 15.51
#